data_d4cd61b1cb0631cc7c42df085625fb0d
#
_entry.id   d4cd61b1cb0631cc7c42df085625fb0d
#
_cell.length_a   1.000
_cell.length_b   1.000
_cell.length_c   1.000
_cell.angle_alpha   90.00
_cell.angle_beta   90.00
_cell.angle_gamma   90.00
#
_symmetry.space_group_name_H-M   'P 1'
#
loop_
_entity.id
_entity.type
_entity.pdbx_description
1 polymer ?
#
loop_
_entity_poly.entity_id
_entity_poly.type
_entity_poly.pdbx_seq_one_letter_code
_entity_poly.pdbx_strand_id
1 'polypeptide(L)'
;LIRLAVASCEKVNPDITVRIGRVVSGDQFISGKATRERLISLFHGDCAEMEGAAIAHGAFLNHLPFVIVRAISDKADDSAHVDYPVFERAAAAHCARLVEDMICGIS
;
A
#
# COMPACT_ATOMS: atom_id res chain seq x y z
N LEU A 1 -1.25 7.78 -12.74
CA LEU A 1 -2.02 7.01 -11.74
C LEU A 1 -1.70 7.46 -10.30
N ILE A 2 -0.43 7.62 -9.91
CA ILE A 2 -0.08 8.02 -8.53
C ILE A 2 -0.77 9.31 -8.12
N ARG A 3 -0.69 10.38 -8.93
CA ARG A 3 -1.36 11.66 -8.60
C ARG A 3 -2.88 11.51 -8.51
N LEU A 4 -3.47 10.71 -9.38
CA LEU A 4 -4.90 10.42 -9.33
C LEU A 4 -5.26 9.69 -8.04
N ALA A 5 -4.49 8.68 -7.65
CA ALA A 5 -4.72 7.94 -6.40
C ALA A 5 -4.64 8.84 -5.17
N VAL A 6 -3.65 9.74 -5.11
CA VAL A 6 -3.52 10.71 -4.01
C VAL A 6 -4.74 11.64 -3.97
N ALA A 7 -5.08 12.26 -5.10
CA ALA A 7 -6.22 13.20 -5.17
C ALA A 7 -7.54 12.52 -4.81
N SER A 8 -7.76 11.30 -5.31
CA SER A 8 -8.94 10.51 -4.97
C SER A 8 -8.97 10.17 -3.48
N CYS A 9 -7.85 9.76 -2.90
CA CYS A 9 -7.79 9.44 -1.48
C CYS A 9 -8.12 10.65 -0.60
N GLU A 10 -7.52 11.80 -0.88
CA GLU A 10 -7.78 13.05 -0.14
C GLU A 10 -9.24 13.49 -0.25
N LYS A 11 -9.85 13.27 -1.41
CA LYS A 11 -11.25 13.62 -1.66
C LYS A 11 -12.23 12.73 -0.90
N VAL A 12 -12.06 11.40 -0.99
CA VAL A 12 -13.05 10.44 -0.47
C VAL A 12 -12.72 9.88 0.91
N ASN A 13 -11.50 10.06 1.37
CA ASN A 13 -11.02 9.61 2.67
C ASN A 13 -10.26 10.72 3.40
N PRO A 14 -10.90 11.87 3.69
CA PRO A 14 -10.20 13.02 4.28
C PRO A 14 -9.75 12.79 5.73
N ASP A 15 -10.22 11.73 6.36
CA ASP A 15 -9.91 11.32 7.72
C ASP A 15 -8.61 10.53 7.87
N ILE A 16 -7.96 10.16 6.76
CA ILE A 16 -6.70 9.40 6.76
C ILE A 16 -5.59 10.14 6.03
N THR A 17 -4.36 9.78 6.36
CA THR A 17 -3.17 10.33 5.68
C THR A 17 -2.79 9.45 4.51
N VAL A 18 -2.61 10.06 3.34
CA VAL A 18 -2.05 9.42 2.16
C VAL A 18 -0.57 9.76 2.00
N ARG A 19 0.23 8.79 1.60
CA ARG A 19 1.65 8.97 1.34
C ARG A 19 2.05 8.32 0.02
N ILE A 20 2.99 8.93 -0.66
CA ILE A 20 3.68 8.35 -1.81
C ILE A 20 4.98 7.76 -1.30
N GLY A 21 5.28 6.52 -1.69
CA GLY A 21 6.49 5.88 -1.24
C GLY A 21 6.86 4.66 -2.07
N ARG A 22 7.94 4.03 -1.68
CA ARG A 22 8.44 2.80 -2.31
C ARG A 22 7.90 1.59 -1.57
N VAL A 23 7.22 0.73 -2.30
CA VAL A 23 6.77 -0.57 -1.81
C VAL A 23 7.86 -1.60 -2.08
N VAL A 24 8.25 -2.36 -1.06
CA VAL A 24 9.08 -3.56 -1.22
C VAL A 24 8.20 -4.79 -1.02
N SER A 25 8.37 -5.78 -1.88
CA SER A 25 7.48 -6.92 -1.94
C SER A 25 8.27 -8.22 -1.95
N GLY A 26 7.82 -9.21 -1.21
CA GLY A 26 8.44 -10.52 -1.13
C GLY A 26 7.52 -11.55 -0.49
N ASP A 27 7.97 -12.80 -0.45
CA ASP A 27 7.16 -13.92 0.01
C ASP A 27 7.24 -14.17 1.53
N GLN A 28 7.69 -13.16 2.28
CA GLN A 28 7.82 -13.24 3.72
C GLN A 28 6.97 -12.19 4.42
N PHE A 29 6.28 -12.59 5.46
CA PHE A 29 5.68 -11.66 6.40
C PHE A 29 6.80 -10.96 7.17
N ILE A 30 6.93 -9.65 7.00
CA ILE A 30 8.00 -8.88 7.64
C ILE A 30 7.58 -8.50 9.06
N SER A 31 8.30 -9.08 10.01
CA SER A 31 8.24 -8.73 11.43
C SER A 31 9.65 -8.66 11.99
N GLY A 32 9.83 -7.92 13.04
CA GLY A 32 11.15 -7.77 13.66
C GLY A 32 11.99 -6.64 13.07
N LYS A 33 12.66 -5.97 14.00
CA LYS A 33 13.44 -4.77 13.72
C LYS A 33 14.59 -5.00 12.73
N ALA A 34 15.34 -6.10 12.92
CA ALA A 34 16.52 -6.37 12.10
C ALA A 34 16.19 -6.55 10.62
N THR A 35 15.13 -7.31 10.30
CA THR A 35 14.67 -7.51 8.92
C THR A 35 14.17 -6.21 8.32
N ARG A 36 13.40 -5.43 9.08
CA ARG A 36 12.91 -4.11 8.69
C ARG A 36 14.07 -3.17 8.33
N GLU A 37 15.05 -3.04 9.22
CA GLU A 37 16.23 -2.18 8.99
C GLU A 37 17.04 -2.61 7.76
N ARG A 38 17.18 -3.92 7.54
CA ARG A 38 17.85 -4.45 6.35
C ARG A 38 17.13 -4.06 5.06
N LEU A 39 15.81 -4.18 5.02
CA LEU A 39 15.01 -3.80 3.85
C LEU A 39 15.10 -2.29 3.57
N ILE A 40 15.07 -1.46 4.60
CA ILE A 40 15.25 -0.01 4.48
C ILE A 40 16.64 0.29 3.92
N SER A 41 17.68 -0.32 4.48
CA SER A 41 19.07 -0.09 4.07
C SER A 41 19.34 -0.52 2.62
N LEU A 42 18.81 -1.68 2.20
CA LEU A 42 19.08 -2.23 0.86
C LEU A 42 18.21 -1.61 -0.22
N PHE A 43 16.96 -1.32 0.07
CA PHE A 43 15.97 -0.96 -0.93
C PHE A 43 15.35 0.42 -0.74
N HIS A 44 15.63 1.10 0.36
CA HIS A 44 14.99 2.37 0.73
C HIS A 44 13.46 2.28 0.70
N GLY A 45 12.92 1.16 1.17
CA GLY A 45 11.47 0.89 1.18
C GLY A 45 10.74 1.71 2.23
N ASP A 46 9.54 2.16 1.89
CA ASP A 46 8.64 2.86 2.81
C ASP A 46 7.60 1.92 3.42
N CYS A 47 7.25 0.87 2.71
CA CYS A 47 6.43 -0.22 3.23
C CYS A 47 6.80 -1.56 2.62
N ALA A 48 6.43 -2.64 3.30
CA ALA A 48 6.64 -4.02 2.86
C ALA A 48 5.30 -4.74 2.78
N GLU A 49 5.15 -5.57 1.77
CA GLU A 49 3.94 -6.35 1.53
C GLU A 49 4.28 -7.59 0.69
N MET A 50 3.31 -8.36 0.24
CA MET A 50 3.55 -9.68 -0.34
C MET A 50 2.97 -9.86 -1.75
N GLU A 51 2.23 -8.92 -2.30
CA GLU A 51 1.53 -9.08 -3.58
C GLU A 51 1.96 -8.09 -4.67
N GLY A 52 2.52 -6.96 -4.29
CA GLY A 52 2.80 -5.86 -5.22
C GLY A 52 3.78 -6.21 -6.33
N ALA A 53 4.80 -7.02 -6.05
CA ALA A 53 5.76 -7.45 -7.05
C ALA A 53 5.11 -8.29 -8.15
N ALA A 54 4.18 -9.19 -7.79
CA ALA A 54 3.45 -10.00 -8.77
C ALA A 54 2.55 -9.13 -9.66
N ILE A 55 1.84 -8.17 -9.08
CA ILE A 55 1.02 -7.21 -9.82
C ILE A 55 1.88 -6.37 -10.76
N ALA A 56 2.97 -5.80 -10.26
CA ALA A 56 3.90 -4.98 -11.03
C ALA A 56 4.53 -5.76 -12.19
N HIS A 57 4.95 -7.01 -11.93
CA HIS A 57 5.54 -7.89 -12.94
C HIS A 57 4.52 -8.21 -14.04
N GLY A 58 3.31 -8.60 -13.68
CA GLY A 58 2.24 -8.86 -14.64
C GLY A 58 1.89 -7.63 -15.49
N ALA A 59 1.77 -6.47 -14.86
CA ALA A 59 1.51 -5.21 -15.57
C ALA A 59 2.66 -4.84 -16.51
N PHE A 60 3.91 -4.95 -16.05
CA PHE A 60 5.09 -4.68 -16.86
C PHE A 60 5.17 -5.56 -18.12
N LEU A 61 4.97 -6.88 -17.96
CA LEU A 61 5.00 -7.82 -19.09
C LEU A 61 3.89 -7.55 -20.12
N ASN A 62 2.79 -6.97 -19.70
CA ASN A 62 1.66 -6.64 -20.57
C ASN A 62 1.63 -5.17 -21.00
N HIS A 63 2.68 -4.41 -20.73
CA HIS A 63 2.78 -2.99 -21.06
C HIS A 63 1.63 -2.15 -20.50
N LEU A 64 1.13 -2.51 -19.30
CA LEU A 64 0.06 -1.79 -18.61
C LEU A 64 0.62 -0.84 -17.56
N PRO A 65 0.16 0.40 -17.50
CA PRO A 65 0.48 1.27 -16.37
C PRO A 65 -0.18 0.73 -15.10
N PHE A 66 0.50 0.87 -13.96
CA PHE A 66 -0.01 0.39 -12.68
C PHE A 66 0.34 1.32 -11.53
N VAL A 67 -0.38 1.19 -10.44
CA VAL A 67 -0.09 1.77 -9.14
C VAL A 67 -0.45 0.75 -8.06
N ILE A 68 0.37 0.66 -7.03
CA ILE A 68 0.06 -0.19 -5.87
C ILE A 68 -0.47 0.71 -4.77
N VAL A 69 -1.65 0.39 -4.28
CA VAL A 69 -2.31 1.07 -3.16
C VAL A 69 -2.34 0.12 -1.98
N ARG A 70 -1.84 0.56 -0.84
CA ARG A 70 -1.80 -0.26 0.38
C ARG A 70 -2.28 0.55 1.58
N ALA A 71 -3.03 -0.11 2.44
CA ALA A 71 -3.29 0.39 3.79
C ALA A 71 -2.22 -0.16 4.72
N ILE A 72 -1.64 0.70 5.54
CA ILE A 72 -0.57 0.31 6.47
C ILE A 72 -1.19 -0.16 7.78
N SER A 73 -0.96 -1.41 8.14
CA SER A 73 -1.55 -2.06 9.32
C SER A 73 -0.67 -1.99 10.56
N ASP A 74 0.64 -1.94 10.40
CA ASP A 74 1.61 -1.95 11.49
C ASP A 74 2.95 -1.32 11.07
N LYS A 75 3.88 -1.20 12.00
CA LYS A 75 5.21 -0.63 11.75
C LYS A 75 6.26 -1.66 11.33
N ALA A 76 5.86 -2.91 11.08
CA ALA A 76 6.77 -4.03 10.82
C ALA A 76 7.86 -4.19 11.92
N ASP A 77 7.52 -3.86 13.15
CA ASP A 77 8.32 -4.07 14.34
C ASP A 77 7.49 -4.80 15.41
N ASP A 78 8.07 -5.08 16.58
CA ASP A 78 7.40 -5.83 17.64
C ASP A 78 6.46 -4.96 18.50
N SER A 79 6.28 -3.68 18.16
CA SER A 79 5.55 -2.71 18.98
C SER A 79 4.07 -2.57 18.64
N ALA A 80 3.62 -3.07 17.49
CA ALA A 80 2.29 -2.82 17.00
C ALA A 80 1.27 -3.87 17.46
N HIS A 81 0.28 -3.44 18.23
CA HIS A 81 -0.93 -4.19 18.52
C HIS A 81 -2.09 -3.57 17.74
N VAL A 82 -2.52 -4.22 16.67
CA VAL A 82 -3.65 -3.79 15.86
C VAL A 82 -4.80 -4.76 16.09
N ASP A 83 -6.00 -4.22 16.36
CA ASP A 83 -7.24 -4.99 16.24
C ASP A 83 -7.50 -5.24 14.76
N TYR A 84 -7.01 -6.36 14.27
CA TYR A 84 -6.96 -6.66 12.84
C TYR A 84 -8.33 -6.69 12.18
N PRO A 85 -9.40 -7.29 12.77
CA PRO A 85 -10.74 -7.23 12.17
C PRO A 85 -11.30 -5.81 12.02
N VAL A 86 -11.07 -4.94 12.99
CA VAL A 86 -11.51 -3.53 12.91
C VAL A 86 -10.72 -2.79 11.85
N PHE A 87 -9.40 -2.93 11.86
CA PHE A 87 -8.53 -2.34 10.85
C PHE A 87 -8.90 -2.79 9.44
N GLU A 88 -9.06 -4.08 9.22
CA GLU A 88 -9.38 -4.67 7.92
C GLU A 88 -10.67 -4.09 7.33
N ARG A 89 -11.72 -3.98 8.13
CA ARG A 89 -12.99 -3.40 7.68
C ARG A 89 -12.86 -1.93 7.29
N ALA A 90 -12.18 -1.14 8.09
CA ALA A 90 -11.93 0.27 7.80
C ALA A 90 -11.06 0.45 6.55
N ALA A 91 -9.99 -0.33 6.43
CA ALA A 91 -9.09 -0.31 5.28
C ALA A 91 -9.80 -0.73 3.99
N ALA A 92 -10.62 -1.77 4.04
CA ALA A 92 -11.41 -2.21 2.90
C ALA A 92 -12.37 -1.12 2.42
N ALA A 93 -13.06 -0.44 3.34
CA ALA A 93 -13.95 0.66 3.00
C ALA A 93 -13.19 1.86 2.39
N HIS A 94 -12.05 2.24 2.96
CA HIS A 94 -11.20 3.30 2.41
C HIS A 94 -10.69 2.96 1.01
N CYS A 95 -10.19 1.74 0.80
CA CYS A 95 -9.69 1.29 -0.49
C CYS A 95 -10.79 1.22 -1.54
N ALA A 96 -11.98 0.72 -1.19
CA ALA A 96 -13.10 0.63 -2.12
C ALA A 96 -13.52 2.02 -2.63
N ARG A 97 -13.69 2.99 -1.73
CA ARG A 97 -14.03 4.39 -2.10
C ARG A 97 -12.96 5.01 -3.00
N LEU A 98 -11.69 4.80 -2.67
CA LEU A 98 -10.58 5.33 -3.45
C LEU A 98 -10.56 4.77 -4.86
N VAL A 99 -10.66 3.46 -5.02
CA VAL A 99 -10.63 2.80 -6.33
C VAL A 99 -11.84 3.21 -7.18
N GLU A 100 -13.02 3.28 -6.59
CA GLU A 100 -14.23 3.75 -7.26
C GLU A 100 -14.06 5.18 -7.79
N ASP A 101 -13.57 6.10 -6.98
CA ASP A 101 -13.32 7.49 -7.41
C ASP A 101 -12.25 7.56 -8.49
N MET A 102 -11.18 6.78 -8.39
CA MET A 102 -10.15 6.70 -9.43
C MET A 102 -10.73 6.22 -10.77
N ILE A 103 -11.54 5.17 -10.75
CA ILE A 103 -12.17 4.63 -11.99
C ILE A 103 -13.07 5.69 -12.64
N CYS A 104 -13.87 6.38 -11.84
CA CYS A 104 -14.70 7.50 -12.33
C CYS A 104 -13.85 8.64 -12.90
N GLY A 105 -12.69 8.90 -12.33
CA GLY A 105 -11.77 9.95 -12.79
C GLY A 105 -10.99 9.60 -14.05
N ILE A 106 -10.83 8.33 -14.37
CA ILE A 106 -10.17 7.87 -15.62
C ILE A 106 -11.11 7.94 -16.81
N SER A 107 -12.39 7.77 -16.58
CA SER A 107 -13.42 7.86 -17.64
C SER A 107 -13.61 9.31 -18.14
#